data_a9adb3b1df0c7200896b1a8e3a2b61d0
#
_entry.id   a9adb3b1df0c7200896b1a8e3a2b61d0
#
_cell.length_a   1.000
_cell.length_b   1.000
_cell.length_c   1.000
_cell.angle_alpha   90.00
_cell.angle_beta   90.00
_cell.angle_gamma   90.00
#
_symmetry.space_group_name_H-M   'P 1'
#
loop_
_entity.id
_entity.type
_entity.pdbx_description
1 polymer ?
#
loop_
_entity_poly.entity_id
_entity_poly.type
_entity_poly.pdbx_seq_one_letter_code
_entity_poly.pdbx_strand_id
1 'polypeptide(L)'
;MILRRCLLALGASLLTVPAWAGAQTDARMHAVAGRVLGTGGQVTRVADYPGMAVYHQAGGGFAIVSRDEKAPVVLAYSPDGQFDPSSDNPGFNWWLGAIKGAPHRDPILPDPERFPSSVAPLIKTKWGQNEPFRYMCPFLNYEPDLSKYGIYLPDTTHNAVGCGPAAMAQYMYFYRFPDHGKGSRSVVVKYDQSNVTLTVDFEAATYDWDNMLEDYSGGYTDQQGEAVAQLCYHAAVAAQTNWTRLGGGTFDENILNAMIEHFGYNDSARVLNRPLYDDVTWVEMIYESLSKGHPVLYSGKDINFEVGILVGHNFIIDGYDENGLVHVNWGWHGQQDGYYDIATLTVGKLSFDDWQGMYIDLYPDGDVLRGDVDGDGRVNISDVTELIDYLLSGNSSGVNLAAADVDGDGIVNISDVTALIDLLLTH
;
A
#
# COMPACT_ATOMS: atom_id res chain seq x y z
N MET A 1 41.30 -57.11 11.59
CA MET A 1 40.51 -58.28 11.19
C MET A 1 39.13 -58.16 11.81
N ILE A 2 38.10 -58.22 11.03
CA ILE A 2 36.68 -58.24 11.30
C ILE A 2 36.01 -56.88 11.49
N LEU A 3 35.52 -56.32 10.35
CA LEU A 3 34.45 -55.35 10.20
C LEU A 3 33.14 -55.94 10.71
N ARG A 4 32.42 -55.18 11.53
CA ARG A 4 30.96 -55.38 11.71
C ARG A 4 30.23 -54.16 11.16
N ARG A 5 29.46 -54.34 10.08
CA ARG A 5 28.49 -53.43 9.54
C ARG A 5 27.29 -53.32 10.50
N CYS A 6 27.03 -52.14 11.02
CA CYS A 6 25.71 -51.80 11.58
C CYS A 6 24.86 -51.13 10.51
N LEU A 7 23.84 -51.83 10.03
CA LEU A 7 22.72 -51.25 9.31
C LEU A 7 21.87 -50.47 10.33
N LEU A 8 21.83 -49.14 10.18
CA LEU A 8 20.83 -48.31 10.80
C LEU A 8 19.60 -48.25 9.86
N ALA A 9 18.54 -48.94 10.28
CA ALA A 9 17.21 -48.79 9.71
C ALA A 9 16.67 -47.41 10.11
N LEU A 10 16.59 -46.48 9.18
CA LEU A 10 15.84 -45.26 9.33
C LEU A 10 14.35 -45.62 9.28
N GLY A 11 13.75 -45.76 10.45
CA GLY A 11 12.31 -45.78 10.61
C GLY A 11 11.75 -44.40 10.28
N ALA A 12 11.09 -44.25 9.12
CA ALA A 12 10.27 -43.09 8.83
C ALA A 12 9.07 -43.08 9.79
N SER A 13 9.21 -42.36 10.89
CA SER A 13 8.07 -42.00 11.72
C SER A 13 7.20 -41.06 10.91
N LEU A 14 6.11 -41.57 10.35
CA LEU A 14 4.96 -40.77 9.94
C LEU A 14 4.46 -40.04 11.20
N LEU A 15 4.89 -38.82 11.40
CA LEU A 15 4.26 -37.89 12.32
C LEU A 15 2.86 -37.64 11.77
N THR A 16 1.89 -38.39 12.28
CA THR A 16 0.47 -38.08 12.11
C THR A 16 0.23 -36.76 12.84
N VAL A 17 0.16 -35.68 12.06
CA VAL A 17 -0.32 -34.38 12.57
C VAL A 17 -1.74 -34.67 13.10
N PRO A 18 -2.05 -34.35 14.37
CA PRO A 18 -3.39 -34.56 14.88
C PRO A 18 -4.38 -33.82 14.00
N ALA A 19 -5.41 -34.51 13.52
CA ALA A 19 -6.52 -33.89 12.83
C ALA A 19 -7.14 -32.88 13.81
N TRP A 20 -7.03 -31.61 13.51
CA TRP A 20 -7.66 -30.55 14.29
C TRP A 20 -9.17 -30.73 14.18
N ALA A 21 -9.83 -30.96 15.30
CA ALA A 21 -11.28 -30.95 15.37
C ALA A 21 -11.74 -29.53 15.01
N GLY A 22 -12.40 -29.38 13.84
CA GLY A 22 -12.83 -28.11 13.29
C GLY A 22 -12.01 -27.62 12.07
N ALA A 23 -11.18 -28.49 11.45
CA ALA A 23 -10.46 -28.13 10.22
C ALA A 23 -11.38 -28.17 9.00
N GLN A 24 -11.34 -27.15 8.16
CA GLN A 24 -12.03 -27.13 6.87
C GLN A 24 -11.53 -28.24 5.95
N THR A 25 -12.45 -28.86 5.19
CA THR A 25 -12.06 -29.85 4.19
C THR A 25 -11.36 -29.16 3.00
N ASP A 26 -10.42 -29.87 2.36
CA ASP A 26 -9.74 -29.37 1.15
C ASP A 26 -10.73 -28.97 0.05
N ALA A 27 -11.83 -29.72 -0.09
CA ALA A 27 -12.88 -29.41 -1.07
C ALA A 27 -13.59 -28.07 -0.76
N ARG A 28 -13.83 -27.78 0.52
CA ARG A 28 -14.46 -26.51 0.93
C ARG A 28 -13.51 -25.33 0.70
N MET A 29 -12.25 -25.45 1.09
CA MET A 29 -11.24 -24.41 0.85
C MET A 29 -11.05 -24.12 -0.64
N HIS A 30 -11.01 -25.16 -1.48
CA HIS A 30 -10.93 -25.02 -2.93
C HIS A 30 -12.16 -24.29 -3.51
N ALA A 31 -13.36 -24.64 -3.04
CA ALA A 31 -14.60 -23.98 -3.47
C ALA A 31 -14.66 -22.50 -3.05
N VAL A 32 -14.15 -22.18 -1.87
CA VAL A 32 -14.05 -20.79 -1.37
C VAL A 32 -13.07 -19.99 -2.23
N ALA A 33 -11.87 -20.52 -2.47
CA ALA A 33 -10.88 -19.87 -3.33
C ALA A 33 -11.42 -19.59 -4.73
N GLY A 34 -12.10 -20.57 -5.35
CA GLY A 34 -12.71 -20.38 -6.66
C GLY A 34 -13.87 -19.37 -6.68
N ARG A 35 -14.56 -19.20 -5.56
CA ARG A 35 -15.65 -18.22 -5.45
C ARG A 35 -15.10 -16.80 -5.36
N VAL A 36 -14.13 -16.55 -4.46
CA VAL A 36 -13.57 -15.21 -4.24
C VAL A 36 -12.80 -14.72 -5.46
N LEU A 37 -12.22 -15.63 -6.25
CA LEU A 37 -11.55 -15.32 -7.51
C LEU A 37 -12.50 -15.25 -8.73
N GLY A 38 -13.80 -15.48 -8.55
CA GLY A 38 -14.78 -15.35 -9.62
C GLY A 38 -14.71 -16.41 -10.73
N THR A 39 -13.98 -17.52 -10.53
CA THR A 39 -13.61 -18.47 -11.59
C THR A 39 -14.50 -19.70 -11.73
N GLY A 40 -15.52 -19.84 -10.91
CA GLY A 40 -16.35 -21.03 -10.94
C GLY A 40 -15.62 -22.34 -10.61
N GLY A 41 -14.40 -22.28 -10.07
CA GLY A 41 -13.76 -23.43 -9.47
C GLY A 41 -12.46 -23.95 -10.10
N GLN A 42 -11.89 -23.27 -11.09
CA GLN A 42 -10.59 -23.68 -11.64
C GLN A 42 -9.41 -22.98 -10.94
N VAL A 43 -9.16 -23.37 -9.70
CA VAL A 43 -8.00 -22.91 -8.95
C VAL A 43 -7.09 -24.08 -8.62
N THR A 44 -5.79 -23.82 -8.51
CA THR A 44 -4.77 -24.81 -8.15
C THR A 44 -4.15 -24.44 -6.82
N ARG A 45 -4.08 -25.40 -5.90
CA ARG A 45 -3.36 -25.21 -4.65
C ARG A 45 -1.86 -25.19 -4.91
N VAL A 46 -1.19 -24.12 -4.50
CA VAL A 46 0.22 -23.85 -4.82
C VAL A 46 1.13 -23.81 -3.58
N ALA A 47 0.57 -23.56 -2.40
CA ALA A 47 1.33 -23.56 -1.16
C ALA A 47 0.47 -23.98 0.04
N ASP A 48 1.14 -24.47 1.07
CA ASP A 48 0.60 -24.86 2.35
C ASP A 48 1.39 -24.25 3.49
N TYR A 49 0.66 -23.65 4.42
CA TYR A 49 1.21 -23.16 5.68
C TYR A 49 0.41 -23.71 6.86
N PRO A 50 0.96 -23.70 8.08
CA PRO A 50 0.17 -23.99 9.27
C PRO A 50 -1.06 -23.08 9.32
N GLY A 51 -2.25 -23.66 9.38
CA GLY A 51 -3.52 -22.92 9.48
C GLY A 51 -4.10 -22.37 8.16
N MET A 52 -3.42 -22.44 7.02
CA MET A 52 -3.92 -21.89 5.75
C MET A 52 -3.40 -22.61 4.51
N ALA A 53 -4.08 -22.43 3.38
CA ALA A 53 -3.67 -22.91 2.07
C ALA A 53 -3.77 -21.77 1.03
N VAL A 54 -2.90 -21.79 0.04
CA VAL A 54 -2.85 -20.81 -1.05
C VAL A 54 -3.27 -21.45 -2.36
N TYR A 55 -4.14 -20.77 -3.06
CA TYR A 55 -4.68 -21.19 -4.35
C TYR A 55 -4.39 -20.14 -5.40
N HIS A 56 -4.02 -20.58 -6.60
CA HIS A 56 -3.89 -19.75 -7.79
C HIS A 56 -4.98 -20.05 -8.78
N GLN A 57 -5.35 -19.04 -9.53
CA GLN A 57 -6.19 -19.12 -10.72
C GLN A 57 -5.33 -19.11 -11.98
N ALA A 58 -5.74 -19.84 -13.00
CA ALA A 58 -5.12 -19.76 -14.32
C ALA A 58 -5.36 -18.36 -14.93
N GLY A 59 -4.26 -17.68 -15.30
CA GLY A 59 -4.33 -16.35 -15.90
C GLY A 59 -4.08 -15.18 -14.93
N GLY A 60 -3.88 -15.46 -13.67
CA GLY A 60 -3.63 -14.47 -12.61
C GLY A 60 -4.68 -14.55 -11.51
N GLY A 61 -4.32 -14.07 -10.34
CA GLY A 61 -5.13 -14.12 -9.13
C GLY A 61 -4.70 -15.22 -8.16
N PHE A 62 -4.75 -14.90 -6.87
CA PHE A 62 -4.52 -15.86 -5.80
C PHE A 62 -5.53 -15.66 -4.65
N ALA A 63 -5.75 -16.72 -3.88
CA ALA A 63 -6.50 -16.64 -2.64
C ALA A 63 -5.78 -17.42 -1.53
N ILE A 64 -5.76 -16.86 -0.34
CA ILE A 64 -5.25 -17.48 0.89
C ILE A 64 -6.46 -17.81 1.77
N VAL A 65 -6.67 -19.08 2.04
CA VAL A 65 -7.87 -19.60 2.71
C VAL A 65 -7.48 -20.24 4.01
N SER A 66 -8.21 -19.93 5.09
CA SER A 66 -8.01 -20.52 6.42
C SER A 66 -8.39 -21.99 6.43
N ARG A 67 -7.69 -22.76 7.26
CA ARG A 67 -8.06 -24.15 7.61
C ARG A 67 -8.98 -24.24 8.82
N ASP A 68 -9.14 -23.16 9.56
CA ASP A 68 -9.98 -23.11 10.75
C ASP A 68 -11.44 -22.87 10.34
N GLU A 69 -12.36 -23.73 10.78
CA GLU A 69 -13.80 -23.55 10.51
C GLU A 69 -14.41 -22.35 11.24
N LYS A 70 -13.74 -21.85 12.28
CA LYS A 70 -14.19 -20.72 13.10
C LYS A 70 -13.58 -19.39 12.67
N ALA A 71 -12.70 -19.42 11.67
CA ALA A 71 -12.00 -18.25 11.17
C ALA A 71 -12.71 -17.62 9.97
N PRO A 72 -12.39 -16.36 9.64
CA PRO A 72 -12.63 -15.83 8.30
C PRO A 72 -12.12 -16.85 7.28
N VAL A 73 -12.98 -17.23 6.38
CA VAL A 73 -12.66 -18.31 5.45
C VAL A 73 -11.58 -17.86 4.46
N VAL A 74 -11.62 -16.57 4.08
CA VAL A 74 -10.62 -15.92 3.21
C VAL A 74 -9.77 -14.98 4.06
N LEU A 75 -8.47 -15.16 4.02
CA LEU A 75 -7.50 -14.32 4.73
C LEU A 75 -6.92 -13.24 3.84
N ALA A 76 -6.77 -13.53 2.55
CA ALA A 76 -6.39 -12.58 1.52
C ALA A 76 -6.77 -13.11 0.14
N TYR A 77 -6.93 -12.19 -0.82
CA TYR A 77 -6.98 -12.52 -2.23
C TYR A 77 -6.54 -11.34 -3.09
N SER A 78 -6.08 -11.65 -4.28
CA SER A 78 -5.83 -10.68 -5.36
C SER A 78 -6.50 -11.22 -6.62
N PRO A 79 -7.30 -10.43 -7.33
CA PRO A 79 -7.99 -10.92 -8.53
C PRO A 79 -7.05 -11.13 -9.71
N ASP A 80 -5.93 -10.43 -9.78
CA ASP A 80 -5.00 -10.38 -10.91
C ASP A 80 -3.52 -10.61 -10.53
N GLY A 81 -3.16 -10.49 -9.24
CA GLY A 81 -1.82 -10.75 -8.74
C GLY A 81 -1.44 -12.23 -8.71
N GLN A 82 -0.16 -12.52 -8.51
CA GLN A 82 0.32 -13.88 -8.29
C GLN A 82 0.96 -14.00 -6.91
N PHE A 83 0.67 -15.10 -6.24
CA PHE A 83 1.37 -15.45 -5.02
C PHE A 83 2.76 -16.00 -5.37
N ASP A 84 3.79 -15.32 -4.88
CA ASP A 84 5.16 -15.79 -4.96
C ASP A 84 5.70 -15.98 -3.53
N PRO A 85 5.95 -17.22 -3.09
CA PRO A 85 6.49 -17.49 -1.77
C PRO A 85 7.95 -17.02 -1.60
N SER A 86 8.63 -16.70 -2.71
CA SER A 86 9.97 -16.14 -2.75
C SER A 86 10.00 -14.63 -2.94
N SER A 87 8.84 -13.97 -2.93
CA SER A 87 8.72 -12.53 -3.09
C SER A 87 9.60 -11.78 -2.07
N ASP A 88 10.29 -10.77 -2.53
CA ASP A 88 11.07 -9.84 -1.71
C ASP A 88 10.23 -8.64 -1.22
N ASN A 89 8.92 -8.62 -1.50
CA ASN A 89 8.00 -7.61 -1.01
C ASN A 89 7.94 -7.61 0.52
N PRO A 90 8.52 -6.61 1.21
CA PRO A 90 8.66 -6.64 2.65
C PRO A 90 7.31 -6.49 3.37
N GLY A 91 6.36 -5.74 2.80
CA GLY A 91 5.04 -5.55 3.37
C GLY A 91 4.20 -6.82 3.32
N PHE A 92 4.16 -7.47 2.16
CA PHE A 92 3.49 -8.76 2.01
C PHE A 92 4.11 -9.84 2.91
N ASN A 93 5.44 -9.92 2.99
CA ASN A 93 6.14 -10.87 3.84
C ASN A 93 5.90 -10.61 5.33
N TRP A 94 5.82 -9.33 5.73
CA TRP A 94 5.43 -8.95 7.09
C TRP A 94 4.01 -9.44 7.40
N TRP A 95 3.02 -9.12 6.56
CA TRP A 95 1.64 -9.58 6.73
C TRP A 95 1.56 -11.12 6.78
N LEU A 96 2.20 -11.81 5.83
CA LEU A 96 2.20 -13.27 5.77
C LEU A 96 2.85 -13.90 7.01
N GLY A 97 3.87 -13.27 7.58
CA GLY A 97 4.51 -13.68 8.84
C GLY A 97 3.57 -13.55 10.02
N ALA A 98 2.87 -12.42 10.13
CA ALA A 98 1.92 -12.14 11.19
C ALA A 98 0.72 -13.10 11.17
N ILE A 99 0.11 -13.31 10.00
CA ILE A 99 -1.11 -14.14 9.88
C ILE A 99 -0.84 -15.63 10.13
N LYS A 100 0.37 -16.13 9.87
CA LYS A 100 0.74 -17.55 10.11
C LYS A 100 0.62 -18.00 11.55
N GLY A 101 0.72 -17.10 12.51
CA GLY A 101 0.69 -17.39 13.96
C GLY A 101 -0.51 -16.81 14.69
N ALA A 102 -1.32 -16.02 14.01
CA ALA A 102 -2.45 -15.32 14.61
C ALA A 102 -3.61 -16.28 14.90
N PRO A 103 -4.25 -16.22 16.08
CA PRO A 103 -5.55 -16.84 16.28
C PRO A 103 -6.55 -16.08 15.42
N HIS A 104 -7.33 -16.81 14.63
CA HIS A 104 -8.34 -16.23 13.78
C HIS A 104 -9.47 -15.59 14.61
N ARG A 105 -9.91 -14.41 14.16
CA ARG A 105 -11.07 -13.68 14.73
C ARG A 105 -12.15 -13.56 13.67
N ASP A 106 -13.37 -13.26 14.12
CA ASP A 106 -14.41 -12.87 13.18
C ASP A 106 -14.02 -11.56 12.47
N PRO A 107 -14.30 -11.44 11.16
CA PRO A 107 -14.01 -10.23 10.43
C PRO A 107 -14.81 -9.05 11.00
N ILE A 108 -14.21 -7.88 10.99
CA ILE A 108 -14.90 -6.63 11.33
C ILE A 108 -15.52 -6.12 10.03
N LEU A 109 -16.85 -6.29 9.92
CA LEU A 109 -17.57 -5.87 8.73
C LEU A 109 -17.92 -4.38 8.80
N PRO A 110 -18.01 -3.68 7.65
CA PRO A 110 -18.49 -2.31 7.62
C PRO A 110 -19.95 -2.25 8.12
N ASP A 111 -20.21 -1.33 9.06
CA ASP A 111 -21.55 -1.08 9.57
C ASP A 111 -22.41 -0.46 8.46
N PRO A 112 -23.48 -1.14 7.97
CA PRO A 112 -24.27 -0.67 6.85
C PRO A 112 -25.08 0.61 7.14
N GLU A 113 -25.20 1.01 8.42
CA GLU A 113 -25.82 2.28 8.79
C GLU A 113 -24.85 3.47 8.69
N ARG A 114 -23.53 3.18 8.62
CA ARG A 114 -22.47 4.20 8.63
C ARG A 114 -21.62 4.20 7.35
N PHE A 115 -21.42 3.03 6.75
CA PHE A 115 -20.47 2.86 5.66
C PHE A 115 -21.10 2.11 4.48
N PRO A 116 -20.64 2.36 3.25
CA PRO A 116 -20.92 1.47 2.11
C PRO A 116 -20.48 0.04 2.43
N SER A 117 -21.11 -0.96 1.82
CA SER A 117 -20.72 -2.37 1.99
C SER A 117 -19.31 -2.67 1.47
N SER A 118 -18.83 -1.87 0.52
CA SER A 118 -17.48 -1.97 -0.05
C SER A 118 -17.07 -0.63 -0.65
N VAL A 119 -15.77 -0.41 -0.76
CA VAL A 119 -15.15 0.70 -1.51
C VAL A 119 -14.11 0.07 -2.43
N ALA A 120 -14.25 0.29 -3.74
CA ALA A 120 -13.27 -0.19 -4.71
C ALA A 120 -11.90 0.48 -4.51
N PRO A 121 -10.79 -0.13 -4.96
CA PRO A 121 -9.47 0.47 -4.83
C PRO A 121 -9.41 1.86 -5.48
N LEU A 122 -9.06 2.86 -4.68
CA LEU A 122 -8.98 4.27 -5.10
C LEU A 122 -7.69 4.53 -5.90
N ILE A 123 -6.60 3.84 -5.54
CA ILE A 123 -5.28 4.03 -6.14
C ILE A 123 -5.07 3.06 -7.30
N LYS A 124 -4.70 3.59 -8.45
CA LYS A 124 -4.45 2.81 -9.66
C LYS A 124 -2.95 2.59 -9.93
N THR A 125 -2.09 3.31 -9.22
CA THR A 125 -0.64 3.25 -9.44
C THR A 125 -0.07 1.90 -9.01
N LYS A 126 0.83 1.37 -9.86
CA LYS A 126 1.64 0.17 -9.59
C LYS A 126 3.11 0.58 -9.45
N TRP A 127 3.35 1.52 -8.54
CA TRP A 127 4.69 2.06 -8.36
C TRP A 127 5.52 1.21 -7.39
N GLY A 128 6.83 1.40 -7.49
CA GLY A 128 7.79 0.70 -6.64
C GLY A 128 8.92 1.63 -6.20
N GLN A 129 10.06 1.02 -5.86
CA GLN A 129 11.18 1.77 -5.28
C GLN A 129 12.42 1.77 -6.19
N ASN A 130 12.39 1.01 -7.29
CA ASN A 130 13.48 0.88 -8.27
C ASN A 130 13.26 1.80 -9.47
N GLU A 131 13.87 1.53 -10.64
CA GLU A 131 13.65 2.32 -11.84
C GLU A 131 12.17 2.32 -12.29
N PRO A 132 11.66 3.47 -12.78
CA PRO A 132 12.31 4.78 -12.91
C PRO A 132 12.31 5.61 -11.62
N PHE A 133 11.60 5.22 -10.58
CA PHE A 133 11.30 6.01 -9.37
C PHE A 133 12.58 6.52 -8.67
N ARG A 134 13.68 5.79 -8.75
CA ARG A 134 14.95 6.13 -8.07
C ARG A 134 15.98 6.92 -8.90
N TYR A 135 15.68 7.33 -10.12
CA TYR A 135 16.66 7.97 -11.01
C TYR A 135 17.36 9.20 -10.42
N MET A 136 16.73 9.90 -9.49
CA MET A 136 17.30 11.08 -8.84
C MET A 136 17.86 10.78 -7.44
N CYS A 137 17.71 9.56 -6.93
CA CYS A 137 18.24 9.18 -5.63
C CYS A 137 19.77 9.13 -5.64
N PRO A 138 20.45 9.27 -4.48
CA PRO A 138 21.90 9.19 -4.42
C PRO A 138 22.43 7.83 -4.89
N PHE A 139 23.68 7.83 -5.39
CA PHE A 139 24.30 6.62 -5.90
C PHE A 139 24.76 5.67 -4.79
N LEU A 140 24.60 4.36 -5.01
CA LEU A 140 25.11 3.34 -4.11
C LEU A 140 26.64 3.26 -4.02
N ASN A 141 27.37 3.73 -5.04
CA ASN A 141 28.84 3.74 -5.04
C ASN A 141 29.45 4.74 -4.04
N TYR A 142 28.66 5.58 -3.40
CA TYR A 142 29.11 6.35 -2.23
C TYR A 142 29.31 5.46 -0.99
N GLU A 143 28.77 4.24 -1.00
CA GLU A 143 29.02 3.23 0.03
C GLU A 143 30.36 2.53 -0.21
N PRO A 144 31.14 2.19 0.83
CA PRO A 144 32.37 1.44 0.65
C PRO A 144 32.08 -0.01 0.29
N ASP A 145 32.83 -0.48 -0.71
CA ASP A 145 33.06 -1.88 -1.13
C ASP A 145 31.99 -2.90 -0.73
N LEU A 146 30.88 -2.90 -1.46
CA LEU A 146 29.84 -3.90 -1.33
C LEU A 146 30.31 -5.30 -1.76
N SER A 147 31.46 -5.42 -2.46
CA SER A 147 32.04 -6.70 -2.93
C SER A 147 32.33 -7.66 -1.78
N LYS A 148 32.67 -7.11 -0.59
CA LYS A 148 32.88 -7.93 0.62
C LYS A 148 31.62 -8.71 1.07
N TYR A 149 30.43 -8.32 0.55
CA TYR A 149 29.17 -9.01 0.77
C TYR A 149 28.71 -9.80 -0.46
N GLY A 150 29.57 -9.90 -1.49
CA GLY A 150 29.25 -10.56 -2.76
C GLY A 150 28.30 -9.74 -3.65
N ILE A 151 28.10 -8.45 -3.37
CA ILE A 151 27.24 -7.56 -4.13
C ILE A 151 28.11 -6.75 -5.08
N TYR A 152 27.88 -6.90 -6.38
CA TYR A 152 28.56 -6.20 -7.46
C TYR A 152 27.50 -5.40 -8.24
N LEU A 153 27.46 -4.10 -8.03
CA LEU A 153 26.52 -3.20 -8.70
C LEU A 153 27.31 -2.26 -9.64
N PRO A 154 26.72 -1.85 -10.77
CA PRO A 154 27.28 -0.78 -11.60
C PRO A 154 27.45 0.50 -10.80
N ASP A 155 28.49 1.29 -11.09
CA ASP A 155 28.77 2.58 -10.45
C ASP A 155 27.63 3.62 -10.63
N THR A 156 26.72 3.36 -11.56
CA THR A 156 25.55 4.20 -11.85
C THR A 156 24.29 3.73 -11.14
N THR A 157 24.35 2.73 -10.26
CA THR A 157 23.17 2.26 -9.52
C THR A 157 22.80 3.23 -8.43
N HIS A 158 21.56 3.69 -8.46
CA HIS A 158 20.97 4.56 -7.41
C HIS A 158 20.42 3.74 -6.23
N ASN A 159 20.37 4.37 -5.06
CA ASN A 159 19.63 3.81 -3.93
C ASN A 159 18.14 3.69 -4.27
N ALA A 160 17.47 2.70 -3.71
CA ALA A 160 16.02 2.63 -3.77
C ALA A 160 15.39 3.87 -3.10
N VAL A 161 14.23 4.30 -3.59
CA VAL A 161 13.50 5.46 -3.06
C VAL A 161 13.24 5.32 -1.55
N GLY A 162 12.84 4.14 -1.12
CA GLY A 162 12.31 3.86 0.21
C GLY A 162 10.79 3.72 0.19
N CYS A 163 10.25 2.84 1.03
CA CYS A 163 8.81 2.54 1.04
C CYS A 163 7.96 3.75 1.44
N GLY A 164 8.40 4.52 2.45
CA GLY A 164 7.68 5.73 2.88
C GLY A 164 7.54 6.76 1.77
N PRO A 165 8.64 7.22 1.15
CA PRO A 165 8.55 8.15 0.03
C PRO A 165 7.81 7.59 -1.19
N ALA A 166 7.90 6.30 -1.48
CA ALA A 166 7.15 5.68 -2.56
C ALA A 166 5.64 5.70 -2.28
N ALA A 167 5.23 5.42 -1.05
CA ALA A 167 3.84 5.54 -0.63
C ALA A 167 3.36 7.01 -0.64
N MET A 168 4.18 7.95 -0.14
CA MET A 168 3.88 9.39 -0.26
C MET A 168 3.67 9.81 -1.70
N ALA A 169 4.55 9.43 -2.60
CA ALA A 169 4.49 9.83 -4.01
C ALA A 169 3.21 9.27 -4.70
N GLN A 170 2.83 8.03 -4.44
CA GLN A 170 1.56 7.46 -4.93
C GLN A 170 0.35 8.20 -4.35
N TYR A 171 0.42 8.53 -3.06
CA TYR A 171 -0.62 9.28 -2.37
C TYR A 171 -0.78 10.68 -2.96
N MET A 172 0.33 11.39 -3.22
CA MET A 172 0.33 12.70 -3.86
C MET A 172 -0.16 12.64 -5.31
N TYR A 173 0.19 11.59 -6.05
CA TYR A 173 -0.29 11.36 -7.41
C TYR A 173 -1.80 11.11 -7.46
N PHE A 174 -2.36 10.43 -6.48
CA PHE A 174 -3.81 10.22 -6.38
C PHE A 174 -4.58 11.56 -6.34
N TYR A 175 -4.08 12.53 -5.56
CA TYR A 175 -4.67 13.87 -5.50
C TYR A 175 -4.17 14.81 -6.60
N ARG A 176 -3.14 14.44 -7.35
CA ARG A 176 -2.40 15.33 -8.27
C ARG A 176 -2.03 16.66 -7.58
N PHE A 177 -1.54 16.57 -6.36
CA PHE A 177 -1.29 17.73 -5.50
C PHE A 177 0.03 17.56 -4.72
N PRO A 178 0.76 18.69 -4.50
CA PRO A 178 0.53 20.05 -5.02
C PRO A 178 1.17 20.26 -6.40
N ASP A 179 0.82 21.35 -7.08
CA ASP A 179 1.53 21.78 -8.30
C ASP A 179 2.97 22.20 -7.96
N HIS A 180 3.14 22.89 -6.81
CA HIS A 180 4.41 23.34 -6.25
C HIS A 180 4.47 23.03 -4.76
N GLY A 181 5.62 22.58 -4.28
CA GLY A 181 5.84 22.46 -2.83
C GLY A 181 6.11 23.81 -2.17
N LYS A 182 6.47 23.77 -0.87
CA LYS A 182 6.76 24.95 -0.04
C LYS A 182 8.18 24.87 0.53
N GLY A 183 8.93 25.96 0.42
CA GLY A 183 10.27 26.11 1.00
C GLY A 183 11.30 25.11 0.46
N SER A 184 12.30 24.81 1.27
CA SER A 184 13.39 23.92 0.90
C SER A 184 13.84 23.05 2.07
N ARG A 185 14.51 21.93 1.76
CA ARG A 185 15.12 21.04 2.77
C ARG A 185 16.45 20.50 2.30
N SER A 186 17.40 20.42 3.25
CA SER A 186 18.66 19.72 3.06
C SER A 186 18.76 18.53 3.99
N VAL A 187 19.20 17.39 3.46
CA VAL A 187 19.52 16.20 4.23
C VAL A 187 20.95 15.78 3.99
N VAL A 188 21.59 15.22 5.00
CA VAL A 188 22.95 14.67 4.88
C VAL A 188 22.84 13.15 4.89
N VAL A 189 23.13 12.56 3.74
CA VAL A 189 23.25 11.10 3.62
C VAL A 189 24.67 10.71 4.08
N LYS A 190 24.72 9.86 5.09
CA LYS A 190 25.98 9.43 5.69
C LYS A 190 26.39 8.06 5.15
N TYR A 191 27.51 8.04 4.45
CA TYR A 191 28.20 6.83 4.04
C TYR A 191 29.45 6.62 4.89
N ASP A 192 29.98 5.41 4.97
CA ASP A 192 31.14 5.09 5.83
C ASP A 192 32.37 5.99 5.58
N GLN A 193 32.57 6.44 4.35
CA GLN A 193 33.75 7.23 3.96
C GLN A 193 33.42 8.63 3.44
N SER A 194 32.16 8.99 3.30
CA SER A 194 31.74 10.29 2.79
C SER A 194 30.37 10.70 3.32
N ASN A 195 30.12 12.00 3.31
CA ASN A 195 28.79 12.55 3.52
C ASN A 195 28.38 13.29 2.24
N VAL A 196 27.16 13.08 1.82
CA VAL A 196 26.56 13.78 0.67
C VAL A 196 25.40 14.62 1.18
N THR A 197 25.46 15.92 0.92
CA THR A 197 24.34 16.82 1.22
C THR A 197 23.45 16.93 0.00
N LEU A 198 22.18 16.56 0.18
CA LEU A 198 21.14 16.69 -0.82
C LEU A 198 20.24 17.85 -0.43
N THR A 199 19.97 18.74 -1.38
CA THR A 199 19.10 19.90 -1.15
C THR A 199 18.03 19.94 -2.22
N VAL A 200 16.80 20.14 -1.81
CA VAL A 200 15.64 20.34 -2.69
C VAL A 200 15.00 21.68 -2.35
N ASP A 201 14.76 22.48 -3.34
CA ASP A 201 13.89 23.66 -3.30
C ASP A 201 12.53 23.25 -3.84
N PHE A 202 11.58 23.01 -2.94
CA PHE A 202 10.24 22.54 -3.30
C PHE A 202 9.41 23.65 -3.94
N GLU A 203 9.65 24.90 -3.57
CA GLU A 203 8.91 26.05 -4.07
C GLU A 203 9.28 26.36 -5.54
N ALA A 204 10.54 26.11 -5.92
CA ALA A 204 10.99 26.25 -7.29
C ALA A 204 10.60 25.08 -8.21
N ALA A 205 10.17 23.96 -7.62
CA ALA A 205 9.81 22.74 -8.37
C ALA A 205 8.36 22.77 -8.83
N THR A 206 8.11 22.26 -10.03
CA THR A 206 6.76 21.94 -10.55
C THR A 206 6.65 20.45 -10.74
N TYR A 207 5.54 19.85 -10.35
CA TYR A 207 5.27 18.44 -10.55
C TYR A 207 4.46 18.24 -11.82
N ASP A 208 5.02 17.48 -12.76
CA ASP A 208 4.42 17.22 -14.08
C ASP A 208 3.52 15.98 -13.99
N TRP A 209 2.33 16.18 -13.40
CA TRP A 209 1.36 15.11 -13.15
C TRP A 209 0.92 14.38 -14.42
N ASP A 210 0.81 15.09 -15.54
CA ASP A 210 0.34 14.55 -16.82
C ASP A 210 1.35 13.60 -17.47
N ASN A 211 2.63 13.74 -17.15
CA ASN A 211 3.67 12.85 -17.62
C ASN A 211 3.98 11.69 -16.65
N MET A 212 3.28 11.57 -15.53
CA MET A 212 3.38 10.41 -14.67
C MET A 212 2.40 9.32 -15.10
N LEU A 213 2.85 8.06 -15.13
CA LEU A 213 2.03 6.91 -15.51
C LEU A 213 1.55 6.16 -14.27
N GLU A 214 0.37 5.55 -14.34
CA GLU A 214 -0.12 4.63 -13.31
C GLU A 214 0.72 3.35 -13.24
N ASP A 215 1.18 2.83 -14.40
CA ASP A 215 1.97 1.62 -14.52
C ASP A 215 3.13 1.81 -15.50
N TYR A 216 4.35 1.55 -15.05
CA TYR A 216 5.58 1.67 -15.83
C TYR A 216 6.05 0.35 -16.46
N SER A 217 5.35 -0.75 -16.22
CA SER A 217 5.72 -2.09 -16.73
C SER A 217 5.64 -2.21 -18.25
N GLY A 218 4.79 -1.40 -18.88
CA GLY A 218 4.64 -1.34 -20.34
C GLY A 218 5.71 -0.54 -21.09
N GLY A 219 6.67 0.05 -20.34
CA GLY A 219 7.66 0.99 -20.87
C GLY A 219 7.22 2.46 -20.72
N TYR A 220 8.18 3.37 -20.81
CA TYR A 220 7.97 4.81 -20.58
C TYR A 220 9.03 5.61 -21.33
N THR A 221 8.73 6.89 -21.59
CA THR A 221 9.70 7.85 -22.13
C THR A 221 10.60 8.42 -21.03
N ASP A 222 11.72 9.03 -21.42
CA ASP A 222 12.63 9.69 -20.45
C ASP A 222 11.88 10.76 -19.64
N GLN A 223 11.03 11.57 -20.29
CA GLN A 223 10.21 12.58 -19.61
C GLN A 223 9.27 11.98 -18.56
N GLN A 224 8.61 10.87 -18.87
CA GLN A 224 7.74 10.16 -17.92
C GLN A 224 8.52 9.58 -16.74
N GLY A 225 9.71 9.03 -17.01
CA GLY A 225 10.60 8.53 -15.97
C GLY A 225 11.15 9.64 -15.08
N GLU A 226 11.53 10.78 -15.65
CA GLU A 226 12.02 11.94 -14.91
C GLU A 226 10.93 12.59 -14.04
N ALA A 227 9.71 12.70 -14.56
CA ALA A 227 8.59 13.27 -13.82
C ALA A 227 8.31 12.51 -12.51
N VAL A 228 8.18 11.19 -12.58
CA VAL A 228 7.94 10.38 -11.37
C VAL A 228 9.16 10.30 -10.46
N ALA A 229 10.37 10.26 -11.02
CA ALA A 229 11.61 10.26 -10.23
C ALA A 229 11.78 11.56 -9.43
N GLN A 230 11.42 12.71 -10.01
CA GLN A 230 11.44 13.99 -9.31
C GLN A 230 10.50 13.96 -8.10
N LEU A 231 9.26 13.52 -8.27
CA LEU A 231 8.30 13.43 -7.17
C LEU A 231 8.81 12.50 -6.05
N CYS A 232 9.25 11.30 -6.41
CA CYS A 232 9.76 10.31 -5.47
C CYS A 232 11.01 10.82 -4.70
N TYR A 233 11.94 11.45 -5.41
CA TYR A 233 13.14 12.03 -4.80
C TYR A 233 12.80 13.19 -3.87
N HIS A 234 11.90 14.08 -4.27
CA HIS A 234 11.46 15.19 -3.44
C HIS A 234 10.73 14.69 -2.18
N ALA A 235 9.85 13.72 -2.30
CA ALA A 235 9.21 13.07 -1.16
C ALA A 235 10.27 12.47 -0.21
N ALA A 236 11.30 11.82 -0.76
CA ALA A 236 12.35 11.21 0.04
C ALA A 236 13.22 12.22 0.78
N VAL A 237 13.57 13.36 0.16
CA VAL A 237 14.32 14.44 0.83
C VAL A 237 13.43 15.13 1.85
N ALA A 238 12.17 15.41 1.53
CA ALA A 238 11.21 16.02 2.45
C ALA A 238 11.01 15.17 3.71
N ALA A 239 10.86 13.87 3.56
CA ALA A 239 10.69 12.92 4.66
C ALA A 239 12.02 12.53 5.35
N GLN A 240 13.12 13.19 5.03
CA GLN A 240 14.45 12.96 5.63
C GLN A 240 14.87 11.48 5.55
N THR A 241 14.69 10.87 4.39
CA THR A 241 15.04 9.48 4.17
C THR A 241 16.51 9.24 4.47
N ASN A 242 16.78 8.24 5.31
CA ASN A 242 18.11 7.74 5.58
C ASN A 242 18.43 6.63 4.57
N TRP A 243 19.14 6.97 3.52
CA TRP A 243 19.59 6.01 2.52
C TRP A 243 20.78 5.21 3.02
N THR A 244 20.67 3.90 2.89
CA THR A 244 21.74 2.94 3.16
C THR A 244 21.78 1.92 2.02
N ARG A 245 22.81 1.11 1.98
CA ARG A 245 22.90 -0.02 1.01
C ARG A 245 21.74 -1.01 1.09
N LEU A 246 21.01 -1.02 2.21
CA LEU A 246 19.86 -1.94 2.43
C LEU A 246 18.51 -1.30 2.02
N GLY A 247 18.52 -0.05 1.58
CA GLY A 247 17.33 0.69 1.18
C GLY A 247 17.23 2.05 1.86
N GLY A 248 16.14 2.75 1.61
CA GLY A 248 15.81 4.03 2.25
C GLY A 248 14.81 3.83 3.38
N GLY A 249 15.12 4.30 4.58
CA GLY A 249 14.24 4.26 5.73
C GLY A 249 13.82 5.66 6.18
N THR A 250 12.56 5.83 6.58
CA THR A 250 12.06 7.07 7.16
C THR A 250 11.12 6.77 8.35
N PHE A 251 10.91 7.78 9.20
CA PHE A 251 9.97 7.68 10.31
C PHE A 251 8.61 8.25 9.91
N ASP A 252 7.53 7.69 10.47
CA ASP A 252 6.17 8.13 10.17
C ASP A 252 5.96 9.62 10.46
N GLU A 253 6.54 10.14 11.54
CA GLU A 253 6.51 11.56 11.88
C GLU A 253 7.17 12.44 10.83
N ASN A 254 8.25 11.96 10.21
CA ASN A 254 8.91 12.71 9.13
C ASN A 254 8.06 12.73 7.86
N ILE A 255 7.36 11.64 7.57
CA ILE A 255 6.39 11.57 6.46
C ILE A 255 5.28 12.59 6.71
N LEU A 256 4.64 12.55 7.87
CA LEU A 256 3.57 13.48 8.23
C LEU A 256 4.02 14.93 8.12
N ASN A 257 5.14 15.26 8.74
CA ASN A 257 5.69 16.62 8.72
C ASN A 257 6.02 17.07 7.28
N ALA A 258 6.55 16.17 6.44
CA ALA A 258 6.84 16.49 5.05
C ALA A 258 5.56 16.81 4.26
N MET A 259 4.51 16.03 4.46
CA MET A 259 3.22 16.24 3.79
C MET A 259 2.61 17.60 4.18
N ILE A 260 2.66 17.96 5.47
CA ILE A 260 2.10 19.22 5.96
C ILE A 260 3.02 20.41 5.57
N GLU A 261 4.31 20.37 5.93
CA GLU A 261 5.20 21.51 5.82
C GLU A 261 5.59 21.84 4.37
N HIS A 262 5.82 20.81 3.55
CA HIS A 262 6.36 20.98 2.20
C HIS A 262 5.34 20.76 1.09
N PHE A 263 4.33 19.93 1.35
CA PHE A 263 3.37 19.59 0.31
C PHE A 263 1.95 20.14 0.55
N GLY A 264 1.73 20.87 1.64
CA GLY A 264 0.49 21.61 1.87
C GLY A 264 -0.71 20.74 2.18
N TYR A 265 -0.50 19.59 2.80
CA TYR A 265 -1.57 18.76 3.32
C TYR A 265 -2.10 19.31 4.65
N ASN A 266 -3.30 18.89 5.02
CA ASN A 266 -4.03 19.37 6.19
C ASN A 266 -3.20 19.28 7.47
N ASP A 267 -3.10 20.36 8.21
CA ASP A 267 -2.32 20.47 9.46
C ASP A 267 -2.98 19.74 10.64
N SER A 268 -4.26 19.34 10.52
CA SER A 268 -4.92 18.46 11.49
C SER A 268 -4.58 16.98 11.30
N ALA A 269 -3.90 16.62 10.20
CA ALA A 269 -3.45 15.26 9.94
C ALA A 269 -2.56 14.74 11.08
N ARG A 270 -2.70 13.47 11.41
CA ARG A 270 -1.95 12.84 12.49
C ARG A 270 -1.70 11.36 12.25
N VAL A 271 -0.63 10.86 12.83
CA VAL A 271 -0.35 9.43 12.89
C VAL A 271 -0.95 8.86 14.17
N LEU A 272 -1.79 7.85 14.03
CA LEU A 272 -2.32 7.06 15.14
C LEU A 272 -1.50 5.79 15.30
N ASN A 273 -1.34 5.35 16.55
CA ASN A 273 -0.62 4.13 16.88
C ASN A 273 -1.60 3.06 17.35
N ARG A 274 -1.55 1.89 16.75
CA ARG A 274 -2.47 0.76 16.95
C ARG A 274 -2.76 0.41 18.42
N PRO A 275 -1.78 0.32 19.35
CA PRO A 275 -2.03 -0.12 20.72
C PRO A 275 -2.95 0.77 21.54
N LEU A 276 -3.25 1.96 21.04
CA LEU A 276 -4.12 2.93 21.72
C LEU A 276 -5.61 2.70 21.41
N TYR A 277 -5.95 1.77 20.54
CA TYR A 277 -7.29 1.55 20.02
C TYR A 277 -7.67 0.08 20.05
N ASP A 278 -8.96 -0.21 20.28
CA ASP A 278 -9.50 -1.54 20.04
C ASP A 278 -9.63 -1.83 18.54
N ASP A 279 -9.81 -3.12 18.21
CA ASP A 279 -9.80 -3.58 16.82
C ASP A 279 -10.94 -2.97 15.98
N VAL A 280 -12.13 -2.85 16.57
CA VAL A 280 -13.32 -2.30 15.88
C VAL A 280 -13.09 -0.83 15.57
N THR A 281 -12.73 -0.05 16.57
CA THR A 281 -12.44 1.38 16.40
C THR A 281 -11.36 1.62 15.36
N TRP A 282 -10.29 0.79 15.35
CA TRP A 282 -9.19 0.92 14.40
C TRP A 282 -9.64 0.68 12.95
N VAL A 283 -10.39 -0.38 12.72
CA VAL A 283 -10.87 -0.73 11.38
C VAL A 283 -11.95 0.24 10.90
N GLU A 284 -12.83 0.68 11.79
CA GLU A 284 -13.86 1.67 11.44
C GLU A 284 -13.27 3.02 11.02
N MET A 285 -12.15 3.46 11.60
CA MET A 285 -11.45 4.66 11.13
C MET A 285 -10.92 4.50 9.69
N ILE A 286 -10.49 3.29 9.30
CA ILE A 286 -10.11 2.99 7.92
C ILE A 286 -11.34 3.08 7.01
N TYR A 287 -12.45 2.45 7.39
CA TYR A 287 -13.70 2.51 6.62
C TYR A 287 -14.21 3.95 6.48
N GLU A 288 -14.13 4.75 7.53
CA GLU A 288 -14.53 6.15 7.50
C GLU A 288 -13.69 6.96 6.51
N SER A 289 -12.37 6.81 6.52
CA SER A 289 -11.49 7.49 5.57
C SER A 289 -11.80 7.08 4.14
N LEU A 290 -11.87 5.78 3.88
CA LEU A 290 -12.12 5.25 2.54
C LEU A 290 -13.52 5.57 2.00
N SER A 291 -14.54 5.58 2.86
CA SER A 291 -15.91 5.95 2.45
C SER A 291 -16.06 7.43 2.08
N LYS A 292 -15.12 8.26 2.52
CA LYS A 292 -14.99 9.66 2.11
C LYS A 292 -14.08 9.86 0.89
N GLY A 293 -13.60 8.77 0.28
CA GLY A 293 -12.70 8.83 -0.87
C GLY A 293 -11.24 9.13 -0.52
N HIS A 294 -10.85 9.05 0.75
CA HIS A 294 -9.47 9.28 1.18
C HIS A 294 -8.73 7.98 1.42
N PRO A 295 -7.69 7.64 0.63
CA PRO A 295 -6.82 6.52 0.92
C PRO A 295 -6.12 6.70 2.27
N VAL A 296 -5.67 5.62 2.86
CA VAL A 296 -4.99 5.63 4.16
C VAL A 296 -3.53 5.25 4.00
N LEU A 297 -2.61 6.18 4.25
CA LEU A 297 -1.21 5.83 4.46
C LEU A 297 -1.10 4.98 5.72
N TYR A 298 -0.36 3.88 5.63
CA TYR A 298 -0.25 2.91 6.71
C TYR A 298 1.18 2.43 6.87
N SER A 299 1.57 2.13 8.09
CA SER A 299 2.87 1.56 8.40
C SER A 299 2.75 0.32 9.28
N GLY A 300 3.55 -0.69 8.94
CA GLY A 300 3.78 -1.85 9.79
C GLY A 300 5.27 -1.97 10.10
N LYS A 301 5.62 -2.26 11.35
CA LYS A 301 7.02 -2.40 11.78
C LYS A 301 7.21 -3.72 12.50
N ASP A 302 8.35 -4.33 12.31
CA ASP A 302 8.77 -5.55 12.98
C ASP A 302 10.20 -5.40 13.49
N ILE A 303 10.49 -6.05 14.60
CA ILE A 303 11.86 -6.19 15.07
C ILE A 303 12.38 -7.54 14.57
N ASN A 304 13.27 -7.50 13.59
CA ASN A 304 14.00 -8.71 13.23
C ASN A 304 15.03 -9.01 14.32
N PHE A 305 14.66 -9.92 15.24
CA PHE A 305 15.49 -10.30 16.38
C PHE A 305 16.79 -11.02 15.99
N GLU A 306 16.83 -11.65 14.80
CA GLU A 306 18.05 -12.35 14.35
C GLU A 306 19.18 -11.38 14.02
N VAL A 307 18.84 -10.18 13.55
CA VAL A 307 19.82 -9.15 13.18
C VAL A 307 19.70 -7.88 14.02
N GLY A 308 18.74 -7.80 14.92
CA GLY A 308 18.54 -6.65 15.82
C GLY A 308 18.15 -5.35 15.09
N ILE A 309 17.56 -5.47 13.91
CA ILE A 309 17.18 -4.32 13.07
C ILE A 309 15.66 -4.20 13.06
N LEU A 310 15.16 -2.99 13.29
CA LEU A 310 13.76 -2.64 13.05
C LEU A 310 13.53 -2.63 11.54
N VAL A 311 12.68 -3.53 11.07
CA VAL A 311 12.23 -3.59 9.68
C VAL A 311 10.82 -3.04 9.64
N GLY A 312 10.59 -2.03 8.79
CA GLY A 312 9.27 -1.43 8.61
C GLY A 312 8.91 -1.37 7.14
N HIS A 313 7.62 -1.26 6.87
CA HIS A 313 7.10 -0.99 5.55
C HIS A 313 5.95 0.01 5.63
N ASN A 314 5.98 1.01 4.74
CA ASN A 314 4.87 1.92 4.53
C ASN A 314 4.18 1.53 3.23
N PHE A 315 2.85 1.54 3.26
CA PHE A 315 1.99 1.15 2.15
C PHE A 315 0.68 1.92 2.20
N ILE A 316 -0.22 1.68 1.26
CA ILE A 316 -1.50 2.37 1.21
C ILE A 316 -2.63 1.36 1.33
N ILE A 317 -3.61 1.68 2.16
CA ILE A 317 -4.91 1.02 2.19
C ILE A 317 -5.86 1.93 1.43
N ASP A 318 -6.48 1.42 0.37
CA ASP A 318 -7.22 2.25 -0.57
C ASP A 318 -8.59 1.70 -0.99
N GLY A 319 -9.06 0.67 -0.31
CA GLY A 319 -10.38 0.09 -0.51
C GLY A 319 -10.72 -0.96 0.52
N TYR A 320 -11.94 -1.49 0.48
CA TYR A 320 -12.36 -2.64 1.28
C TYR A 320 -13.53 -3.37 0.62
N ASP A 321 -13.68 -4.64 0.94
CA ASP A 321 -14.77 -5.47 0.44
C ASP A 321 -15.86 -5.75 1.48
N GLU A 322 -16.95 -6.35 1.05
CA GLU A 322 -18.10 -6.72 1.88
C GLU A 322 -17.78 -7.77 2.96
N ASN A 323 -16.61 -8.42 2.88
CA ASN A 323 -16.16 -9.42 3.85
C ASN A 323 -15.24 -8.82 4.92
N GLY A 324 -15.01 -7.51 4.89
CA GLY A 324 -14.16 -6.79 5.82
C GLY A 324 -12.66 -6.89 5.52
N LEU A 325 -12.28 -7.33 4.33
CA LEU A 325 -10.90 -7.30 3.86
C LEU A 325 -10.60 -5.94 3.27
N VAL A 326 -9.47 -5.34 3.63
CA VAL A 326 -9.02 -4.08 3.07
C VAL A 326 -8.10 -4.29 1.89
N HIS A 327 -8.27 -3.48 0.84
CA HIS A 327 -7.36 -3.47 -0.30
C HIS A 327 -6.07 -2.74 0.07
N VAL A 328 -4.94 -3.36 -0.28
CA VAL A 328 -3.60 -2.86 0.03
C VAL A 328 -2.80 -2.73 -1.25
N ASN A 329 -2.28 -1.53 -1.49
CA ASN A 329 -1.21 -1.26 -2.44
C ASN A 329 0.12 -1.27 -1.68
N TRP A 330 0.93 -2.30 -1.90
CA TRP A 330 2.18 -2.51 -1.17
C TRP A 330 3.32 -1.57 -1.61
N GLY A 331 3.16 -0.83 -2.70
CA GLY A 331 4.25 -0.01 -3.27
C GLY A 331 5.39 -0.87 -3.83
N TRP A 332 5.07 -2.03 -4.41
CA TRP A 332 6.01 -3.04 -4.90
C TRP A 332 5.69 -3.45 -6.33
N HIS A 333 5.55 -2.46 -7.23
CA HIS A 333 5.21 -2.64 -8.65
C HIS A 333 3.90 -3.43 -8.89
N GLY A 334 2.90 -3.24 -8.00
CA GLY A 334 1.62 -3.97 -8.05
C GLY A 334 1.73 -5.45 -7.64
N GLN A 335 2.92 -5.90 -7.23
CA GLN A 335 3.09 -7.29 -6.80
C GLN A 335 2.38 -7.53 -5.48
N GLN A 336 1.54 -8.54 -5.46
CA GLN A 336 0.70 -8.94 -4.34
C GLN A 336 -0.30 -7.86 -3.88
N ASP A 337 -0.53 -6.78 -4.63
CA ASP A 337 -1.63 -5.87 -4.32
C ASP A 337 -2.95 -6.66 -4.32
N GLY A 338 -3.84 -6.35 -3.38
CA GLY A 338 -5.06 -7.14 -3.19
C GLY A 338 -5.73 -6.89 -1.86
N TYR A 339 -6.68 -7.75 -1.50
CA TYR A 339 -7.48 -7.65 -0.30
C TYR A 339 -6.93 -8.53 0.82
N TYR A 340 -6.78 -7.97 2.02
CA TYR A 340 -6.11 -8.58 3.16
C TYR A 340 -6.89 -8.40 4.44
N ASP A 341 -6.90 -9.45 5.28
CA ASP A 341 -7.33 -9.29 6.66
C ASP A 341 -6.25 -8.55 7.45
N ILE A 342 -6.54 -7.31 7.82
CA ILE A 342 -5.63 -6.47 8.61
C ILE A 342 -6.03 -6.41 10.08
N ALA A 343 -7.27 -6.78 10.41
CA ALA A 343 -7.76 -6.78 11.78
C ALA A 343 -7.09 -7.88 12.63
N THR A 344 -6.75 -9.01 12.01
CA THR A 344 -6.10 -10.14 12.70
C THR A 344 -4.62 -9.94 12.96
N LEU A 345 -4.01 -8.87 12.49
CA LEU A 345 -2.59 -8.56 12.77
C LEU A 345 -2.30 -8.25 14.24
N THR A 346 -3.29 -8.29 15.11
CA THR A 346 -3.20 -7.88 16.52
C THR A 346 -2.97 -9.02 17.51
N VAL A 347 -2.75 -10.27 17.09
CA VAL A 347 -2.78 -11.39 18.03
C VAL A 347 -1.59 -12.32 17.94
N GLY A 348 -0.80 -12.29 19.00
CA GLY A 348 0.23 -13.28 19.30
C GLY A 348 1.28 -12.72 20.26
N LYS A 349 1.90 -13.56 21.07
CA LYS A 349 2.91 -13.21 22.10
C LYS A 349 4.21 -12.56 21.58
N LEU A 350 4.29 -12.27 20.31
CA LEU A 350 5.34 -11.46 19.67
C LEU A 350 4.63 -10.18 19.21
N SER A 351 4.81 -9.14 19.94
CA SER A 351 4.09 -7.88 19.90
C SER A 351 4.33 -7.07 18.61
N PHE A 352 3.75 -7.49 17.50
CA PHE A 352 3.56 -6.62 16.35
C PHE A 352 2.53 -5.51 16.61
N ASP A 353 1.73 -5.67 17.66
CA ASP A 353 0.67 -4.75 18.09
C ASP A 353 1.20 -3.35 18.38
N ASP A 354 2.46 -3.23 18.80
CA ASP A 354 3.04 -1.95 19.25
C ASP A 354 3.55 -1.06 18.09
N TRP A 355 3.49 -1.54 16.81
CA TRP A 355 4.21 -0.90 15.71
C TRP A 355 3.42 -0.75 14.42
N GLN A 356 2.10 -0.60 14.50
CA GLN A 356 1.29 -0.18 13.36
C GLN A 356 0.94 1.29 13.48
N GLY A 357 1.11 2.02 12.40
CA GLY A 357 0.75 3.43 12.27
C GLY A 357 -0.25 3.65 11.15
N MET A 358 -1.25 4.49 11.40
CA MET A 358 -2.25 4.91 10.42
C MET A 358 -2.29 6.42 10.36
N TYR A 359 -2.26 6.98 9.15
CA TYR A 359 -2.39 8.42 8.94
C TYR A 359 -3.85 8.74 8.68
N ILE A 360 -4.44 9.58 9.50
CA ILE A 360 -5.80 10.05 9.35
C ILE A 360 -5.84 11.55 9.10
N ASP A 361 -6.92 12.01 8.52
CA ASP A 361 -7.12 13.40 8.10
C ASP A 361 -6.00 13.92 7.17
N LEU A 362 -5.31 13.01 6.48
CA LEU A 362 -4.23 13.33 5.54
C LEU A 362 -4.81 13.54 4.15
N TYR A 363 -5.17 14.76 3.83
CA TYR A 363 -5.66 15.20 2.52
C TYR A 363 -5.13 16.63 2.25
N PRO A 364 -5.12 17.12 1.01
CA PRO A 364 -4.67 18.46 0.70
C PRO A 364 -5.35 19.53 1.54
N ASP A 365 -4.62 20.56 1.99
CA ASP A 365 -5.18 21.67 2.78
C ASP A 365 -6.12 22.52 1.89
N GLY A 366 -7.36 22.67 2.30
CA GLY A 366 -8.41 23.28 1.47
C GLY A 366 -9.06 22.30 0.51
N ASP A 367 -9.04 21.03 0.87
CA ASP A 367 -9.35 19.93 -0.02
C ASP A 367 -10.73 19.99 -0.63
N VAL A 368 -10.53 19.81 -1.85
CA VAL A 368 -11.48 19.50 -2.84
C VAL A 368 -11.42 18.01 -3.06
N LEU A 369 -12.25 17.25 -2.38
CA LEU A 369 -12.52 15.89 -2.79
C LEU A 369 -12.98 15.95 -4.24
N ARG A 370 -12.11 15.53 -5.16
CA ARG A 370 -12.34 15.66 -6.60
C ARG A 370 -13.65 14.94 -6.95
N GLY A 371 -14.62 15.71 -7.45
CA GLY A 371 -15.97 15.23 -7.69
C GLY A 371 -16.97 15.50 -6.55
N ASP A 372 -16.55 15.97 -5.39
CA ASP A 372 -17.44 16.46 -4.31
C ASP A 372 -17.85 17.90 -4.60
N VAL A 373 -18.74 18.04 -5.55
CA VAL A 373 -19.14 19.34 -6.10
C VAL A 373 -20.02 20.12 -5.13
N ASP A 374 -20.84 19.43 -4.34
CA ASP A 374 -21.71 20.04 -3.32
C ASP A 374 -21.02 20.22 -1.96
N GLY A 375 -19.79 19.68 -1.78
CA GLY A 375 -18.98 19.88 -0.59
C GLY A 375 -19.49 19.10 0.64
N ASP A 376 -20.27 18.02 0.44
CA ASP A 376 -20.82 17.22 1.53
C ASP A 376 -19.82 16.15 2.07
N GLY A 377 -18.63 16.06 1.46
CA GLY A 377 -17.59 15.12 1.80
C GLY A 377 -17.78 13.73 1.17
N ARG A 378 -18.62 13.62 0.14
CA ARG A 378 -18.88 12.38 -0.60
C ARG A 378 -18.95 12.68 -2.08
N VAL A 379 -18.49 11.73 -2.90
CA VAL A 379 -18.69 11.79 -4.35
C VAL A 379 -19.81 10.84 -4.73
N ASN A 380 -20.92 11.39 -5.20
CA ASN A 380 -22.12 10.63 -5.51
C ASN A 380 -22.97 11.31 -6.61
N ILE A 381 -24.18 10.83 -6.87
CA ILE A 381 -25.05 11.36 -7.92
C ILE A 381 -25.52 12.81 -7.66
N SER A 382 -25.51 13.27 -6.39
CA SER A 382 -25.86 14.66 -6.07
C SER A 382 -24.86 15.63 -6.69
N ASP A 383 -23.57 15.27 -6.70
CA ASP A 383 -22.50 16.07 -7.28
C ASP A 383 -22.65 16.24 -8.80
N VAL A 384 -23.05 15.16 -9.48
CA VAL A 384 -23.36 15.22 -10.92
C VAL A 384 -24.50 16.22 -11.17
N THR A 385 -25.51 16.18 -10.31
CA THR A 385 -26.67 17.10 -10.41
C THR A 385 -26.24 18.54 -10.16
N GLU A 386 -25.47 18.79 -9.10
CA GLU A 386 -24.98 20.13 -8.75
C GLU A 386 -24.05 20.69 -9.85
N LEU A 387 -23.16 19.86 -10.40
CA LEU A 387 -22.29 20.25 -11.51
C LEU A 387 -23.10 20.63 -12.77
N ILE A 388 -24.11 19.83 -13.10
CA ILE A 388 -25.00 20.14 -14.22
C ILE A 388 -25.77 21.44 -13.98
N ASP A 389 -26.32 21.64 -12.78
CA ASP A 389 -27.06 22.85 -12.41
C ASP A 389 -26.15 24.10 -12.47
N TYR A 390 -24.89 23.97 -12.01
CA TYR A 390 -23.89 25.01 -12.18
C TYR A 390 -23.64 25.36 -13.65
N LEU A 391 -23.39 24.35 -14.49
CA LEU A 391 -23.11 24.57 -15.90
C LEU A 391 -24.30 25.21 -16.67
N LEU A 392 -25.53 24.92 -16.25
CA LEU A 392 -26.74 25.46 -16.83
C LEU A 392 -27.08 26.89 -16.35
N SER A 393 -26.85 27.14 -15.05
CA SER A 393 -27.27 28.40 -14.42
C SER A 393 -26.15 29.43 -14.31
N GLY A 394 -24.89 29.02 -14.32
CA GLY A 394 -23.73 29.84 -13.98
C GLY A 394 -23.67 30.24 -12.49
N ASN A 395 -24.55 29.68 -11.65
CA ASN A 395 -24.58 29.97 -10.21
C ASN A 395 -23.61 29.06 -9.45
N SER A 396 -22.55 29.63 -8.93
CA SER A 396 -21.53 28.90 -8.14
C SER A 396 -21.81 28.88 -6.62
N SER A 397 -22.99 29.32 -6.19
CA SER A 397 -23.31 29.33 -4.75
C SER A 397 -23.51 27.90 -4.23
N GLY A 398 -22.65 27.46 -3.34
CA GLY A 398 -22.63 26.08 -2.82
C GLY A 398 -21.82 25.11 -3.65
N VAL A 399 -21.29 25.52 -4.79
CA VAL A 399 -20.48 24.69 -5.68
C VAL A 399 -18.99 24.80 -5.34
N ASN A 400 -18.35 23.69 -5.07
CA ASN A 400 -16.90 23.61 -4.97
C ASN A 400 -16.30 23.52 -6.38
N LEU A 401 -15.94 24.67 -6.98
CA LEU A 401 -15.43 24.71 -8.36
C LEU A 401 -14.12 23.96 -8.57
N ALA A 402 -13.32 23.83 -7.54
CA ALA A 402 -12.09 23.08 -7.63
C ALA A 402 -12.37 21.55 -7.61
N ALA A 403 -13.42 21.08 -6.87
CA ALA A 403 -13.94 19.71 -6.95
C ALA A 403 -14.62 19.40 -8.29
N ALA A 404 -15.18 20.44 -8.88
CA ALA A 404 -15.94 20.37 -10.12
C ALA A 404 -15.05 20.17 -11.37
N ASP A 405 -13.77 20.54 -11.31
CA ASP A 405 -12.77 20.24 -12.34
C ASP A 405 -12.31 18.77 -12.19
N VAL A 406 -13.18 17.86 -12.63
CA VAL A 406 -13.00 16.42 -12.41
C VAL A 406 -11.99 15.80 -13.38
N ASP A 407 -11.76 16.35 -14.56
CA ASP A 407 -10.74 15.86 -15.50
C ASP A 407 -9.37 16.56 -15.30
N GLY A 408 -9.34 17.66 -14.52
CA GLY A 408 -8.13 18.36 -14.11
C GLY A 408 -7.51 19.23 -15.20
N ASP A 409 -8.32 19.65 -16.19
CA ASP A 409 -7.84 20.51 -17.29
C ASP A 409 -7.86 22.02 -16.92
N GLY A 410 -8.33 22.37 -15.72
CA GLY A 410 -8.44 23.73 -15.20
C GLY A 410 -9.71 24.46 -15.66
N ILE A 411 -10.64 23.80 -16.34
CA ILE A 411 -11.86 24.41 -16.90
C ILE A 411 -13.08 23.57 -16.54
N VAL A 412 -13.91 24.04 -15.63
CA VAL A 412 -15.17 23.34 -15.30
C VAL A 412 -16.16 23.42 -16.46
N ASN A 413 -16.42 22.28 -17.11
CA ASN A 413 -17.26 22.15 -18.29
C ASN A 413 -17.94 20.78 -18.39
N ILE A 414 -18.54 20.44 -19.53
CA ILE A 414 -19.28 19.19 -19.73
C ILE A 414 -18.36 17.95 -19.71
N SER A 415 -17.05 18.10 -19.94
CA SER A 415 -16.10 16.98 -19.81
C SER A 415 -16.03 16.50 -18.39
N ASP A 416 -16.13 17.41 -17.40
CA ASP A 416 -16.11 17.07 -15.99
C ASP A 416 -17.35 16.28 -15.56
N VAL A 417 -18.51 16.57 -16.13
CA VAL A 417 -19.71 15.76 -15.90
C VAL A 417 -19.48 14.32 -16.39
N THR A 418 -18.84 14.17 -17.54
CA THR A 418 -18.51 12.85 -18.08
C THR A 418 -17.50 12.14 -17.20
N ALA A 419 -16.43 12.84 -16.80
CA ALA A 419 -15.40 12.31 -15.92
C ALA A 419 -15.96 11.91 -14.53
N LEU A 420 -16.89 12.70 -13.98
CA LEU A 420 -17.56 12.41 -12.72
C LEU A 420 -18.48 11.18 -12.84
N ILE A 421 -19.22 11.06 -13.93
CA ILE A 421 -20.04 9.87 -14.20
C ILE A 421 -19.15 8.64 -14.35
N ASP A 422 -18.04 8.73 -15.09
CA ASP A 422 -17.08 7.63 -15.24
C ASP A 422 -16.44 7.26 -13.89
N LEU A 423 -16.14 8.24 -13.05
CA LEU A 423 -15.66 8.03 -11.69
C LEU A 423 -16.68 7.21 -10.88
N LEU A 424 -17.96 7.57 -10.93
CA LEU A 424 -19.03 6.87 -10.19
C LEU A 424 -19.39 5.50 -10.76
N LEU A 425 -19.14 5.24 -12.03
CA LEU A 425 -19.39 3.94 -12.66
C LEU A 425 -18.23 2.94 -12.48
N THR A 426 -17.05 3.45 -12.13
CA THR A 426 -15.85 2.63 -11.87
C THR A 426 -15.65 2.31 -10.39
N HIS A 427 -16.54 2.82 -9.52
CA HIS A 427 -16.54 2.59 -8.07
C HIS A 427 -17.68 1.73 -7.59
#